data_03fcc8e22393801ebdb0353fcbbe7145
#
_entry.id   03fcc8e22393801ebdb0353fcbbe7145
#
_cell.length_a   1.000
_cell.length_b   1.000
_cell.length_c   1.000
_cell.angle_alpha   90.00
_cell.angle_beta   90.00
_cell.angle_gamma   90.00
#
_symmetry.space_group_name_H-M   'P 1'
#
loop_
_entity.id
_entity.type
_entity.pdbx_description
1 polymer ?
#
loop_
_entity_poly.entity_id
_entity_poly.type
_entity_poly.pdbx_seq_one_letter_code
_entity_poly.pdbx_strand_id
1 'polypeptide(L)'
;MSDLEGAVFLVTGIPAAGKSTVADGLARRFARSVHVRGDLFRRMVVSGRVAMSPNASPDAWAQLRLRYRLAAVTADAWHDAGFTVVVQDVVVGPVLAEQVAAIRSRPLYLVVLAPSPAAVARREAARSKTGYDDGWSIEEFDAGFRATTPRVGLWIDSSMQTPGETVDEIFRRARSEAAV
;
A
#
# COMPACT_ATOMS: atom_id res chain seq x y z
N MET A 1 -25.77 2.44 3.52
CA MET A 1 -24.38 2.50 4.02
C MET A 1 -23.70 1.23 3.54
N SER A 2 -22.48 1.32 3.03
CA SER A 2 -21.72 0.14 2.59
C SER A 2 -21.32 -0.67 3.83
N ASP A 3 -21.39 -2.00 3.76
CA ASP A 3 -20.93 -2.92 4.84
C ASP A 3 -19.42 -2.81 5.12
N LEU A 4 -18.71 -1.98 4.35
CA LEU A 4 -17.28 -1.70 4.48
C LEU A 4 -16.99 -0.35 5.15
N GLU A 5 -18.01 0.42 5.52
CA GLU A 5 -17.81 1.68 6.26
C GLU A 5 -17.26 1.43 7.66
N GLY A 6 -16.40 2.32 8.12
CA GLY A 6 -15.70 2.18 9.40
C GLY A 6 -14.58 1.14 9.40
N ALA A 7 -14.17 0.64 8.24
CA ALA A 7 -13.05 -0.29 8.11
C ALA A 7 -11.72 0.43 7.91
N VAL A 8 -10.63 -0.30 8.10
CA VAL A 8 -9.29 0.09 7.64
C VAL A 8 -8.91 -0.78 6.44
N PHE A 9 -8.42 -0.15 5.38
CA PHE A 9 -7.85 -0.82 4.21
C PHE A 9 -6.34 -0.56 4.16
N LEU A 10 -5.53 -1.59 4.01
CA LEU A 10 -4.12 -1.48 3.69
C LEU A 10 -3.92 -1.86 2.22
N VAL A 11 -3.62 -0.87 1.37
CA VAL A 11 -3.36 -1.06 -0.07
C VAL A 11 -1.87 -1.03 -0.31
N THR A 12 -1.32 -2.16 -0.75
CA THR A 12 0.12 -2.32 -1.01
C THR A 12 0.41 -2.87 -2.41
N GLY A 13 1.68 -3.01 -2.74
CA GLY A 13 2.23 -3.47 -4.01
C GLY A 13 3.51 -2.71 -4.35
N ILE A 14 4.20 -3.12 -5.41
CA ILE A 14 5.47 -2.49 -5.85
C ILE A 14 5.26 -1.05 -6.35
N PRO A 15 6.32 -0.22 -6.51
CA PRO A 15 6.21 1.08 -7.15
C PRO A 15 5.48 0.98 -8.51
N ALA A 16 4.75 2.01 -8.90
CA ALA A 16 3.91 2.06 -10.12
C ALA A 16 2.78 1.00 -10.23
N ALA A 17 2.52 0.18 -9.22
CA ALA A 17 1.38 -0.75 -9.22
C ALA A 17 -0.02 -0.08 -9.25
N GLY A 18 -0.09 1.26 -9.08
CA GLY A 18 -1.36 2.01 -9.09
C GLY A 18 -1.93 2.31 -7.71
N LYS A 19 -1.22 1.95 -6.64
CA LYS A 19 -1.68 2.08 -5.24
C LYS A 19 -2.34 3.42 -4.90
N SER A 20 -1.65 4.53 -5.21
CA SER A 20 -2.13 5.87 -4.79
C SER A 20 -3.44 6.24 -5.46
N THR A 21 -3.61 5.90 -6.75
CA THR A 21 -4.83 6.17 -7.51
C THR A 21 -5.98 5.30 -7.03
N VAL A 22 -5.71 4.01 -6.83
CA VAL A 22 -6.71 3.05 -6.33
C VAL A 22 -7.13 3.40 -4.91
N ALA A 23 -6.18 3.73 -4.02
CA ALA A 23 -6.47 4.12 -2.64
C ALA A 23 -7.29 5.43 -2.55
N ASP A 24 -6.98 6.43 -3.39
CA ASP A 24 -7.78 7.66 -3.47
C ASP A 24 -9.20 7.36 -3.98
N GLY A 25 -9.31 6.58 -5.06
CA GLY A 25 -10.61 6.16 -5.60
C GLY A 25 -11.42 5.32 -4.61
N LEU A 26 -10.77 4.43 -3.86
CA LEU A 26 -11.42 3.64 -2.82
C LEU A 26 -11.92 4.53 -1.66
N ALA A 27 -11.10 5.46 -1.19
CA ALA A 27 -11.49 6.39 -0.13
C ALA A 27 -12.72 7.22 -0.52
N ARG A 28 -12.80 7.67 -1.77
CA ARG A 28 -13.95 8.45 -2.30
C ARG A 28 -15.27 7.69 -2.36
N ARG A 29 -15.27 6.37 -2.18
CA ARG A 29 -16.49 5.54 -2.17
C ARG A 29 -17.22 5.58 -0.82
N PHE A 30 -16.62 6.10 0.22
CA PHE A 30 -17.17 6.18 1.56
C PHE A 30 -17.63 7.59 1.90
N ALA A 31 -18.71 7.70 2.67
CA ALA A 31 -19.24 8.98 3.07
C ALA A 31 -18.27 9.77 3.97
N ARG A 32 -17.47 9.07 4.76
CA ARG A 32 -16.49 9.65 5.68
C ARG A 32 -15.21 8.83 5.68
N SER A 33 -14.17 9.33 5.03
CA SER A 33 -12.93 8.57 4.84
C SER A 33 -11.68 9.43 4.87
N VAL A 34 -10.55 8.75 5.08
CA VAL A 34 -9.20 9.34 5.04
C VAL A 34 -8.27 8.45 4.22
N HIS A 35 -7.43 9.07 3.39
CA HIS A 35 -6.36 8.40 2.67
C HIS A 35 -5.01 8.70 3.35
N VAL A 36 -4.49 7.74 4.12
CA VAL A 36 -3.18 7.81 4.79
C VAL A 36 -2.10 7.35 3.83
N ARG A 37 -1.29 8.29 3.36
CA ARG A 37 -0.21 8.04 2.38
C ARG A 37 1.12 7.89 3.12
N GLY A 38 1.68 6.69 3.15
CA GLY A 38 2.92 6.41 3.89
C GLY A 38 4.14 7.21 3.41
N ASP A 39 4.19 7.58 2.12
CA ASP A 39 5.29 8.38 1.59
C ASP A 39 5.34 9.82 2.16
N LEU A 40 4.26 10.31 2.75
CA LEU A 40 4.26 11.61 3.45
C LEU A 40 5.17 11.58 4.67
N PHE A 41 5.17 10.50 5.45
CA PHE A 41 6.04 10.37 6.63
C PHE A 41 7.52 10.38 6.26
N ARG A 42 7.88 9.75 5.13
CA ARG A 42 9.25 9.84 4.61
C ARG A 42 9.65 11.27 4.24
N ARG A 43 8.73 12.07 3.68
CA ARG A 43 8.99 13.45 3.28
C ARG A 43 9.10 14.41 4.47
N MET A 44 8.57 14.06 5.63
CA MET A 44 8.72 14.83 6.86
C MET A 44 10.17 14.85 7.37
N VAL A 45 11.01 13.89 6.97
CA VAL A 45 12.42 13.86 7.35
C VAL A 45 13.17 14.93 6.54
N VAL A 46 13.50 16.03 7.17
CA VAL A 46 14.17 17.21 6.57
C VAL A 46 15.66 16.94 6.38
N SER A 47 16.32 16.34 7.38
CA SER A 47 17.73 15.97 7.33
C SER A 47 17.93 14.55 7.88
N GLY A 48 18.99 13.87 7.43
CA GLY A 48 19.28 12.49 7.85
C GLY A 48 18.37 11.44 7.22
N ARG A 49 17.65 11.75 6.14
CA ARG A 49 16.84 10.78 5.41
C ARG A 49 17.73 9.79 4.67
N VAL A 50 17.45 8.49 4.87
CA VAL A 50 18.14 7.39 4.19
C VAL A 50 17.19 6.71 3.21
N ALA A 51 17.67 6.44 1.98
CA ALA A 51 16.90 5.75 0.96
C ALA A 51 16.98 4.23 1.15
N MET A 52 15.90 3.51 0.78
CA MET A 52 15.92 2.06 0.65
C MET A 52 16.57 1.67 -0.68
N SER A 53 17.46 0.69 -0.64
CA SER A 53 18.14 0.10 -1.80
C SER A 53 18.21 -1.42 -1.63
N PRO A 54 18.66 -2.20 -2.64
CA PRO A 54 18.89 -3.64 -2.47
C PRO A 54 19.79 -3.99 -1.30
N ASN A 55 20.77 -3.13 -1.00
CA ASN A 55 21.70 -3.28 0.13
C ASN A 55 21.44 -2.23 1.22
N ALA A 56 20.16 -2.07 1.60
CA ALA A 56 19.75 -1.06 2.57
C ALA A 56 20.47 -1.22 3.92
N SER A 57 20.95 -0.08 4.44
CA SER A 57 21.59 -0.02 5.75
C SER A 57 20.60 -0.30 6.91
N PRO A 58 21.09 -0.65 8.10
CA PRO A 58 20.25 -0.74 9.30
C PRO A 58 19.41 0.53 9.55
N ASP A 59 19.97 1.71 9.29
CA ASP A 59 19.28 2.99 9.44
C ASP A 59 18.13 3.15 8.43
N ALA A 60 18.31 2.71 7.18
CA ALA A 60 17.25 2.71 6.17
C ALA A 60 16.08 1.83 6.61
N TRP A 61 16.35 0.64 7.13
CA TRP A 61 15.35 -0.27 7.69
C TRP A 61 14.67 0.31 8.92
N ALA A 62 15.41 0.94 9.82
CA ALA A 62 14.85 1.58 11.00
C ALA A 62 13.89 2.72 10.62
N GLN A 63 14.26 3.57 9.66
CA GLN A 63 13.41 4.65 9.15
C GLN A 63 12.17 4.10 8.42
N LEU A 64 12.31 3.02 7.64
CA LEU A 64 11.17 2.37 6.98
C LEU A 64 10.17 1.82 8.01
N ARG A 65 10.63 1.09 9.02
CA ARG A 65 9.76 0.57 10.09
C ARG A 65 9.11 1.70 10.90
N LEU A 66 9.84 2.80 11.15
CA LEU A 66 9.26 3.98 11.82
C LEU A 66 8.11 4.57 10.98
N ARG A 67 8.32 4.72 9.67
CA ARG A 67 7.28 5.18 8.74
C ARG A 67 6.03 4.31 8.81
N TYR A 68 6.19 2.99 8.83
CA TYR A 68 5.09 2.05 8.92
C TYR A 68 4.33 2.18 10.25
N ARG A 69 5.04 2.31 11.37
CA ARG A 69 4.40 2.54 12.68
C ARG A 69 3.63 3.86 12.72
N LEU A 70 4.19 4.94 12.16
CA LEU A 70 3.51 6.23 12.10
C LEU A 70 2.24 6.16 11.25
N ALA A 71 2.28 5.45 10.12
CA ALA A 71 1.10 5.21 9.30
C ALA A 71 0.02 4.41 10.05
N ALA A 72 0.41 3.38 10.80
CA ALA A 72 -0.52 2.57 11.61
C ALA A 72 -1.17 3.40 12.72
N VAL A 73 -0.38 4.13 13.50
CA VAL A 73 -0.91 5.01 14.58
C VAL A 73 -1.85 6.08 14.01
N THR A 74 -1.49 6.65 12.86
CA THR A 74 -2.34 7.65 12.19
C THR A 74 -3.65 7.01 11.70
N ALA A 75 -3.59 5.80 11.16
CA ALA A 75 -4.77 5.07 10.72
C ALA A 75 -5.71 4.77 11.90
N ASP A 76 -5.18 4.28 13.00
CA ASP A 76 -5.95 3.99 14.21
C ASP A 76 -6.62 5.24 14.77
N ALA A 77 -5.91 6.37 14.82
CA ALA A 77 -6.46 7.64 15.33
C ALA A 77 -7.65 8.13 14.47
N TRP A 78 -7.55 8.03 13.14
CA TRP A 78 -8.66 8.38 12.25
C TRP A 78 -9.84 7.39 12.36
N HIS A 79 -9.55 6.11 12.48
CA HIS A 79 -10.57 5.09 12.68
C HIS A 79 -11.33 5.31 14.00
N ASP A 80 -10.62 5.58 15.10
CA ASP A 80 -11.22 5.90 16.42
C ASP A 80 -12.13 7.15 16.35
N ALA A 81 -11.84 8.09 15.44
CA ALA A 81 -12.67 9.24 15.16
C ALA A 81 -13.85 8.93 14.21
N GLY A 82 -14.09 7.68 13.85
CA GLY A 82 -15.22 7.21 13.06
C GLY A 82 -15.06 7.37 11.55
N PHE A 83 -13.84 7.39 11.02
CA PHE A 83 -13.57 7.40 9.58
C PHE A 83 -13.29 6.00 9.06
N THR A 84 -13.69 5.73 7.81
CA THR A 84 -13.10 4.66 7.02
C THR A 84 -11.69 5.11 6.61
N VAL A 85 -10.69 4.25 6.81
CA VAL A 85 -9.30 4.64 6.57
C VAL A 85 -8.70 3.80 5.45
N VAL A 86 -8.10 4.45 4.46
CA VAL A 86 -7.33 3.76 3.41
C VAL A 86 -5.86 4.11 3.58
N VAL A 87 -5.09 3.16 4.11
CA VAL A 87 -3.62 3.27 4.22
C VAL A 87 -2.99 2.81 2.92
N GLN A 88 -2.04 3.55 2.37
CA GLN A 88 -1.33 3.17 1.16
C GLN A 88 0.18 3.34 1.32
N ASP A 89 0.92 2.26 1.09
CA ASP A 89 2.39 2.29 1.05
C ASP A 89 2.97 1.13 0.24
N VAL A 90 4.29 1.12 0.02
CA VAL A 90 5.04 -0.04 -0.47
C VAL A 90 5.41 -0.89 0.75
N VAL A 91 4.58 -1.87 1.07
CA VAL A 91 4.80 -2.82 2.17
C VAL A 91 4.82 -4.21 1.56
N VAL A 92 6.01 -4.72 1.30
CA VAL A 92 6.21 -5.97 0.57
C VAL A 92 7.23 -6.86 1.28
N GLY A 93 7.22 -8.15 0.99
CA GLY A 93 8.10 -9.09 1.68
C GLY A 93 7.65 -9.35 3.12
N PRO A 94 8.56 -9.85 3.98
CA PRO A 94 8.23 -10.26 5.35
C PRO A 94 7.66 -9.14 6.24
N VAL A 95 8.03 -7.89 5.98
CA VAL A 95 7.54 -6.72 6.76
C VAL A 95 6.04 -6.46 6.59
N LEU A 96 5.37 -7.11 5.62
CA LEU A 96 3.93 -7.00 5.47
C LEU A 96 3.19 -7.52 6.71
N ALA A 97 3.64 -8.63 7.27
CA ALA A 97 3.05 -9.17 8.50
C ALA A 97 3.25 -8.22 9.70
N GLU A 98 4.43 -7.59 9.81
CA GLU A 98 4.70 -6.57 10.84
C GLU A 98 3.73 -5.39 10.71
N GLN A 99 3.48 -4.92 9.49
CA GLN A 99 2.59 -3.78 9.24
C GLN A 99 1.12 -4.11 9.52
N VAL A 100 0.66 -5.28 9.12
CA VAL A 100 -0.70 -5.76 9.42
C VAL A 100 -0.92 -5.84 10.94
N ALA A 101 0.07 -6.38 11.68
CA ALA A 101 0.01 -6.48 13.14
C ALA A 101 0.09 -5.11 13.84
N ALA A 102 0.75 -4.12 13.22
CA ALA A 102 0.88 -2.78 13.79
C ALA A 102 -0.41 -1.96 13.74
N ILE A 103 -1.32 -2.24 12.79
CA ILE A 103 -2.64 -1.60 12.71
C ILE A 103 -3.58 -2.32 13.67
N ARG A 104 -4.02 -1.63 14.71
CA ARG A 104 -4.89 -2.16 15.77
C ARG A 104 -6.36 -2.26 15.35
N SER A 105 -6.79 -1.30 14.55
CA SER A 105 -8.19 -1.11 14.18
C SER A 105 -8.75 -2.26 13.34
N ARG A 106 -10.01 -2.60 13.56
CA ARG A 106 -10.72 -3.69 12.86
C ARG A 106 -12.13 -3.22 12.44
N PRO A 107 -12.71 -3.76 11.35
CA PRO A 107 -12.08 -4.74 10.47
C PRO A 107 -10.94 -4.14 9.65
N LEU A 108 -9.90 -4.95 9.39
CA LEU A 108 -8.76 -4.59 8.54
C LEU A 108 -8.79 -5.44 7.26
N TYR A 109 -8.75 -4.77 6.13
CA TYR A 109 -8.73 -5.39 4.80
C TYR A 109 -7.39 -5.12 4.11
N LEU A 110 -6.66 -6.17 3.77
CA LEU A 110 -5.40 -6.11 3.05
C LEU A 110 -5.64 -6.31 1.55
N VAL A 111 -5.23 -5.35 0.75
CA VAL A 111 -5.28 -5.40 -0.72
C VAL A 111 -3.89 -5.28 -1.29
N VAL A 112 -3.48 -6.26 -2.07
CA VAL A 112 -2.18 -6.33 -2.73
C VAL A 112 -2.35 -6.17 -4.23
N LEU A 113 -1.91 -5.03 -4.77
CA LEU A 113 -1.92 -4.80 -6.22
C LEU A 113 -0.67 -5.43 -6.84
N ALA A 114 -0.89 -6.43 -7.67
CA ALA A 114 0.16 -7.24 -8.29
C ALA A 114 0.04 -7.28 -9.83
N PRO A 115 0.03 -6.12 -10.52
CA PRO A 115 0.04 -6.10 -11.96
C PRO A 115 1.31 -6.74 -12.52
N SER A 116 1.31 -7.10 -13.80
CA SER A 116 2.48 -7.64 -14.47
C SER A 116 3.61 -6.62 -14.57
N PRO A 117 4.89 -7.06 -14.65
CA PRO A 117 6.03 -6.16 -14.85
C PRO A 117 5.86 -5.24 -16.07
N ALA A 118 5.30 -5.75 -17.17
CA ALA A 118 5.02 -4.96 -18.37
C ALA A 118 4.00 -3.84 -18.11
N ALA A 119 2.97 -4.09 -17.31
CA ALA A 119 2.00 -3.06 -16.92
C ALA A 119 2.64 -2.02 -15.98
N VAL A 120 3.49 -2.46 -15.06
CA VAL A 120 4.27 -1.57 -14.19
C VAL A 120 5.19 -0.67 -15.01
N ALA A 121 5.93 -1.22 -15.98
CA ALA A 121 6.84 -0.46 -16.85
C ALA A 121 6.10 0.63 -17.65
N ARG A 122 4.95 0.29 -18.25
CA ARG A 122 4.13 1.29 -18.95
C ARG A 122 3.65 2.42 -18.03
N ARG A 123 3.23 2.07 -16.79
CA ARG A 123 2.77 3.05 -15.79
C ARG A 123 3.92 3.90 -15.26
N GLU A 124 5.11 3.30 -15.07
CA GLU A 124 6.31 4.01 -14.63
C GLU A 124 6.74 5.05 -15.67
N ALA A 125 6.78 4.68 -16.96
CA ALA A 125 7.14 5.57 -18.04
C ALA A 125 6.17 6.77 -18.22
N ALA A 126 4.92 6.60 -17.83
CA ALA A 126 3.87 7.63 -17.98
C ALA A 126 3.84 8.66 -16.83
N ARG A 127 4.67 8.51 -15.79
CA ARG A 127 4.66 9.40 -14.64
C ARG A 127 5.93 10.23 -14.51
N SER A 128 5.83 11.42 -13.92
CA SER A 128 6.97 12.35 -13.71
C SER A 128 7.88 11.95 -12.54
N LYS A 129 7.50 10.94 -11.74
CA LYS A 129 8.24 10.48 -10.57
C LYS A 129 8.68 9.05 -10.80
N THR A 130 9.98 8.76 -10.69
CA THR A 130 10.45 7.40 -10.77
C THR A 130 10.44 6.70 -9.40
N GLY A 131 10.19 5.40 -9.41
CA GLY A 131 10.17 4.55 -8.21
C GLY A 131 11.27 3.50 -8.19
N TYR A 132 12.16 3.53 -9.21
CA TYR A 132 13.20 2.52 -9.44
C TYR A 132 14.60 3.13 -9.60
N ASP A 133 14.86 4.29 -8.94
CA ASP A 133 16.12 5.05 -9.09
C ASP A 133 17.33 4.43 -8.38
N ASP A 134 17.08 3.62 -7.35
CA ASP A 134 18.11 3.22 -6.39
C ASP A 134 18.65 1.80 -6.67
N GLY A 135 18.88 1.48 -7.95
CA GLY A 135 19.46 0.20 -8.36
C GLY A 135 18.47 -0.98 -8.42
N TRP A 136 17.16 -0.72 -8.40
CA TRP A 136 16.13 -1.73 -8.60
C TRP A 136 15.70 -1.79 -10.07
N SER A 137 15.70 -2.96 -10.70
CA SER A 137 14.90 -3.20 -11.90
C SER A 137 13.46 -3.57 -11.51
N ILE A 138 12.51 -3.32 -12.44
CA ILE A 138 11.10 -3.67 -12.22
C ILE A 138 10.96 -5.19 -12.06
N GLU A 139 11.67 -5.94 -12.89
CA GLU A 139 11.64 -7.40 -12.94
C GLU A 139 12.17 -8.02 -11.65
N GLU A 140 13.33 -7.55 -11.17
CA GLU A 140 13.93 -8.02 -9.92
C GLU A 140 13.05 -7.67 -8.71
N PHE A 141 12.51 -6.46 -8.67
CA PHE A 141 11.63 -6.06 -7.58
C PHE A 141 10.33 -6.89 -7.58
N ASP A 142 9.71 -7.10 -8.75
CA ASP A 142 8.49 -7.92 -8.88
C ASP A 142 8.76 -9.38 -8.51
N ALA A 143 9.87 -9.95 -8.97
CA ALA A 143 10.26 -11.31 -8.62
C ALA A 143 10.45 -11.49 -7.11
N GLY A 144 11.20 -10.60 -6.47
CA GLY A 144 11.39 -10.58 -5.02
C GLY A 144 10.08 -10.37 -4.26
N PHE A 145 9.24 -9.43 -4.71
CA PHE A 145 7.91 -9.18 -4.15
C PHE A 145 7.05 -10.44 -4.17
N ARG A 146 6.94 -11.12 -5.32
CA ARG A 146 6.11 -12.32 -5.47
C ARG A 146 6.66 -13.52 -4.69
N ALA A 147 7.98 -13.63 -4.56
CA ALA A 147 8.64 -14.73 -3.87
C ALA A 147 8.58 -14.61 -2.34
N THR A 148 8.65 -13.37 -1.81
CA THR A 148 8.85 -13.16 -0.37
C THR A 148 7.65 -12.58 0.37
N THR A 149 6.68 -11.99 -0.35
CA THR A 149 5.51 -11.40 0.28
C THR A 149 4.49 -12.48 0.65
N PRO A 150 4.04 -12.55 1.91
CA PRO A 150 3.02 -13.52 2.32
C PRO A 150 1.75 -13.42 1.47
N ARG A 151 1.20 -14.56 1.06
CA ARG A 151 -0.03 -14.67 0.27
C ARG A 151 -1.27 -14.56 1.15
N VAL A 152 -1.41 -13.44 1.85
CA VAL A 152 -2.57 -13.11 2.69
C VAL A 152 -3.31 -11.92 2.10
N GLY A 153 -4.60 -11.81 2.42
CA GLY A 153 -5.47 -10.76 1.88
C GLY A 153 -5.82 -10.94 0.40
N LEU A 154 -6.41 -9.92 -0.17
CA LEU A 154 -6.88 -9.90 -1.55
C LEU A 154 -5.77 -9.47 -2.51
N TRP A 155 -5.31 -10.38 -3.36
CA TRP A 155 -4.34 -10.11 -4.42
C TRP A 155 -5.08 -9.84 -5.75
N ILE A 156 -4.78 -8.69 -6.37
CA ILE A 156 -5.42 -8.26 -7.63
C ILE A 156 -4.36 -8.06 -8.70
N ASP A 157 -4.48 -8.77 -9.80
CA ASP A 157 -3.78 -8.44 -11.04
C ASP A 157 -4.54 -7.32 -11.76
N SER A 158 -4.09 -6.10 -11.58
CA SER A 158 -4.70 -4.92 -12.19
C SER A 158 -4.06 -4.55 -13.54
N SER A 159 -3.37 -5.48 -14.22
CA SER A 159 -2.61 -5.21 -15.47
C SER A 159 -3.46 -4.61 -16.57
N MET A 160 -4.69 -5.08 -16.71
CA MET A 160 -5.66 -4.70 -17.75
C MET A 160 -6.81 -3.84 -17.22
N GLN A 161 -6.80 -3.52 -15.94
CA GLN A 161 -7.88 -2.78 -15.30
C GLN A 161 -7.59 -1.27 -15.26
N THR A 162 -8.63 -0.50 -15.40
CA THR A 162 -8.67 0.90 -14.98
C THR A 162 -8.66 1.00 -13.45
N PRO A 163 -8.29 2.14 -12.88
CA PRO A 163 -8.40 2.33 -11.44
C PRO A 163 -9.82 2.13 -10.90
N GLY A 164 -10.85 2.54 -11.66
CA GLY A 164 -12.24 2.35 -11.28
C GLY A 164 -12.64 0.87 -11.19
N GLU A 165 -12.28 0.07 -12.19
CA GLU A 165 -12.53 -1.37 -12.19
C GLU A 165 -11.82 -2.08 -11.02
N THR A 166 -10.58 -1.66 -10.71
CA THR A 166 -9.85 -2.19 -9.56
C THR A 166 -10.56 -1.84 -8.24
N VAL A 167 -11.06 -0.61 -8.10
CA VAL A 167 -11.85 -0.19 -6.92
C VAL A 167 -13.13 -1.01 -6.81
N ASP A 168 -13.86 -1.21 -7.91
CA ASP A 168 -15.08 -1.99 -7.93
C ASP A 168 -14.82 -3.47 -7.58
N GLU A 169 -13.70 -4.03 -8.00
CA GLU A 169 -13.28 -5.37 -7.61
C GLU A 169 -12.98 -5.46 -6.11
N ILE A 170 -12.26 -4.48 -5.55
CA ILE A 170 -12.02 -4.41 -4.10
C ILE A 170 -13.35 -4.40 -3.34
N PHE A 171 -14.30 -3.55 -3.75
CA PHE A 171 -15.61 -3.47 -3.10
C PHE A 171 -16.37 -4.80 -3.09
N ARG A 172 -16.31 -5.55 -4.18
CA ARG A 172 -17.01 -6.85 -4.29
C ARG A 172 -16.35 -7.93 -3.44
N ARG A 173 -15.01 -7.93 -3.31
CA ARG A 173 -14.23 -9.05 -2.77
C ARG A 173 -13.63 -8.82 -1.40
N ALA A 174 -13.54 -7.55 -0.93
CA ALA A 174 -12.80 -7.24 0.29
C ALA A 174 -13.29 -8.03 1.50
N ARG A 175 -14.60 -8.13 1.70
CA ARG A 175 -15.18 -8.78 2.86
C ARG A 175 -14.88 -10.28 2.94
N SER A 176 -14.84 -10.96 1.81
CA SER A 176 -14.62 -12.41 1.74
C SER A 176 -13.16 -12.81 1.64
N GLU A 177 -12.29 -11.94 1.08
CA GLU A 177 -10.95 -12.34 0.68
C GLU A 177 -9.84 -11.44 1.24
N ALA A 178 -10.16 -10.22 1.70
CA ALA A 178 -9.15 -9.26 2.17
C ALA A 178 -9.02 -9.17 3.69
N ALA A 179 -9.91 -9.75 4.47
CA ALA A 179 -9.89 -9.68 5.93
C ALA A 179 -8.64 -10.35 6.52
N VAL A 180 -7.94 -9.65 7.44
CA VAL A 180 -6.72 -10.11 8.11
C VAL A 180 -6.73 -9.77 9.60
#